data_51a1df0c807bb38024eb50ae35001197
#
_entry.id   51a1df0c807bb38024eb50ae35001197
#
_cell.length_a   1.000
_cell.length_b   1.000
_cell.length_c   1.000
_cell.angle_alpha   90.00
_cell.angle_beta   90.00
_cell.angle_gamma   90.00
#
_symmetry.space_group_name_H-M   'P 1'
#
loop_
_entity.id
_entity.type
_entity.pdbx_description
1 polymer ?
#
loop_
_entity_poly.entity_id
_entity_poly.type
_entity_poly.pdbx_seq_one_letter_code
_entity_poly.pdbx_strand_id
1 'polypeptide(L)'
;MCRPTWTRLRGGKRSVQGDSGPLIIIGGAEDKQGECKILREFLRLGGGREARVLVMTVATELPIEVGMDYVEIFKHLGAKDVRTFDVSSRDAANRDSAVEFVRDATCIFFTGGDQLRITKLLGGTRIDAAIHDALRVGKPLGGTSAGASMMSSTMIVDGESETNPRIGVVNMAPGMEFLEGAVIDQHFAQRGRLGRLVSAVAQYPHHLGLGIDEDTAVIVEGRHFRVLGKGAVSVVDAGALTHSNLDSVGTNESLALCGIKLHILPDGYGFDLRARMAITDWNEWKGNHNKELTK
;
A
#
# COMPACT_ATOMS: atom_id res chain seq x y z
N MET A 1 36.52 -15.04 -34.26
CA MET A 1 35.37 -14.15 -34.03
C MET A 1 34.21 -15.02 -33.57
N CYS A 2 34.02 -15.19 -32.25
CA CYS A 2 32.89 -15.93 -31.68
C CYS A 2 31.83 -14.90 -31.28
N ARG A 3 30.63 -15.03 -31.84
CA ARG A 3 29.46 -14.26 -31.42
C ARG A 3 28.81 -14.94 -30.21
N PRO A 4 28.51 -14.26 -29.09
CA PRO A 4 27.75 -14.84 -28.01
C PRO A 4 26.27 -14.96 -28.39
N THR A 5 25.74 -16.17 -28.34
CA THR A 5 24.32 -16.49 -28.49
C THR A 5 23.61 -16.14 -27.17
N TRP A 6 22.84 -15.07 -27.17
CA TRP A 6 21.90 -14.72 -26.07
C TRP A 6 20.72 -15.68 -26.13
N THR A 7 20.68 -16.66 -25.24
CA THR A 7 19.50 -17.50 -25.04
C THR A 7 18.40 -16.62 -24.42
N ARG A 8 17.31 -16.41 -25.16
CA ARG A 8 16.09 -15.79 -24.61
C ARG A 8 15.58 -16.65 -23.46
N LEU A 9 15.70 -16.13 -22.23
CA LEU A 9 14.94 -16.66 -21.11
C LEU A 9 13.45 -16.49 -21.46
N ARG A 10 12.74 -17.58 -21.52
CA ARG A 10 11.29 -17.61 -21.77
C ARG A 10 10.63 -16.85 -20.63
N GLY A 11 9.94 -15.76 -20.96
CA GLY A 11 9.13 -14.99 -20.03
C GLY A 11 8.14 -15.91 -19.33
N GLY A 12 8.24 -15.98 -18.00
CA GLY A 12 7.20 -16.57 -17.17
C GLY A 12 5.88 -15.88 -17.51
N LYS A 13 4.81 -16.64 -17.68
CA LYS A 13 3.46 -16.12 -17.84
C LYS A 13 3.18 -15.22 -16.63
N ARG A 14 3.01 -13.92 -16.86
CA ARG A 14 2.45 -13.01 -15.85
C ARG A 14 1.11 -13.59 -15.42
N SER A 15 1.01 -14.02 -14.17
CA SER A 15 -0.26 -14.43 -13.58
C SER A 15 -1.20 -13.24 -13.63
N VAL A 16 -2.39 -13.46 -14.15
CA VAL A 16 -3.50 -12.50 -14.08
C VAL A 16 -3.77 -12.28 -12.58
N GLN A 17 -3.74 -11.04 -12.12
CA GLN A 17 -3.89 -10.60 -10.72
C GLN A 17 -5.33 -10.84 -10.18
N GLY A 18 -5.89 -12.03 -10.44
CA GLY A 18 -7.27 -12.40 -10.08
C GLY A 18 -7.44 -13.05 -8.70
N ASP A 19 -6.38 -13.62 -8.12
CA ASP A 19 -6.48 -14.49 -6.95
C ASP A 19 -5.62 -14.05 -5.75
N SER A 20 -4.99 -12.87 -5.79
CA SER A 20 -4.22 -12.34 -4.66
C SER A 20 -5.13 -11.87 -3.52
N GLY A 21 -4.67 -12.01 -2.27
CA GLY A 21 -5.35 -11.47 -1.10
C GLY A 21 -5.53 -9.95 -1.18
N PRO A 22 -6.53 -9.40 -0.49
CA PRO A 22 -6.76 -7.97 -0.48
C PRO A 22 -5.65 -7.22 0.24
N LEU A 23 -5.33 -6.00 -0.25
CA LEU A 23 -4.49 -5.05 0.44
C LEU A 23 -5.37 -4.03 1.17
N ILE A 24 -5.05 -3.75 2.43
CA ILE A 24 -5.70 -2.72 3.23
C ILE A 24 -4.67 -1.65 3.55
N ILE A 25 -4.69 -0.56 2.79
CA ILE A 25 -3.68 0.49 2.79
C ILE A 25 -4.24 1.69 3.54
N ILE A 26 -3.71 1.96 4.74
CA ILE A 26 -4.29 2.92 5.69
C ILE A 26 -3.44 4.18 5.74
N GLY A 27 -4.07 5.34 5.62
CA GLY A 27 -3.41 6.65 5.63
C GLY A 27 -2.79 7.07 6.97
N GLY A 28 -2.93 6.25 8.00
CA GLY A 28 -2.46 6.51 9.36
C GLY A 28 -3.56 6.98 10.30
N ALA A 29 -3.25 7.03 11.59
CA ALA A 29 -4.16 7.50 12.65
C ALA A 29 -5.57 6.90 12.57
N GLU A 30 -5.66 5.63 12.19
CA GLU A 30 -6.93 4.90 12.15
C GLU A 30 -7.58 4.84 13.54
N ASP A 31 -8.92 4.88 13.57
CA ASP A 31 -9.70 4.77 14.80
C ASP A 31 -9.43 3.44 15.52
N LYS A 32 -8.90 3.55 16.75
CA LYS A 32 -8.53 2.43 17.62
C LYS A 32 -9.43 2.29 18.84
N GLN A 33 -10.31 3.27 19.11
CA GLN A 33 -11.09 3.35 20.34
C GLN A 33 -12.61 3.40 20.11
N GLY A 34 -13.06 3.89 18.95
CA GLY A 34 -14.46 4.01 18.60
C GLY A 34 -15.01 2.82 17.83
N GLU A 35 -15.52 3.08 16.63
CA GLU A 35 -16.07 2.02 15.76
C GLU A 35 -15.00 1.09 15.19
N CYS A 36 -13.74 1.53 15.10
CA CYS A 36 -12.61 0.79 14.53
C CYS A 36 -12.93 0.22 13.14
N LYS A 37 -13.63 0.98 12.31
CA LYS A 37 -14.24 0.52 11.05
C LYS A 37 -13.23 -0.16 10.13
N ILE A 38 -12.05 0.42 9.97
CA ILE A 38 -11.00 -0.10 9.10
C ILE A 38 -10.41 -1.39 9.66
N LEU A 39 -10.08 -1.42 10.96
CA LEU A 39 -9.50 -2.59 11.62
C LEU A 39 -10.50 -3.76 11.70
N ARG A 40 -11.80 -3.49 11.87
CA ARG A 40 -12.86 -4.51 11.78
C ARG A 40 -12.95 -5.11 10.38
N GLU A 41 -12.83 -4.28 9.35
CA GLU A 41 -12.85 -4.76 7.97
C GLU A 41 -11.62 -5.60 7.65
N PHE A 42 -10.42 -5.18 8.09
CA PHE A 42 -9.21 -5.99 8.01
C PHE A 42 -9.41 -7.35 8.68
N LEU A 43 -9.91 -7.36 9.91
CA LEU A 43 -10.17 -8.59 10.64
C LEU A 43 -11.22 -9.48 9.93
N ARG A 44 -12.30 -8.89 9.40
CA ARG A 44 -13.32 -9.61 8.63
C ARG A 44 -12.71 -10.33 7.42
N LEU A 45 -11.87 -9.64 6.67
CA LEU A 45 -11.17 -10.19 5.52
C LEU A 45 -10.18 -11.28 5.92
N GLY A 46 -9.55 -11.17 7.10
CA GLY A 46 -8.60 -12.13 7.67
C GLY A 46 -9.24 -13.41 8.26
N GLY A 47 -10.58 -13.54 8.19
CA GLY A 47 -11.30 -14.71 8.72
C GLY A 47 -12.21 -14.40 9.93
N GLY A 48 -12.40 -13.12 10.26
CA GLY A 48 -13.28 -12.68 11.34
C GLY A 48 -12.80 -13.22 12.70
N ARG A 49 -13.69 -13.92 13.40
CA ARG A 49 -13.37 -14.48 14.73
C ARG A 49 -12.31 -15.58 14.70
N GLU A 50 -12.13 -16.28 13.59
CA GLU A 50 -11.09 -17.30 13.41
C GLU A 50 -9.76 -16.73 12.97
N ALA A 51 -9.65 -15.41 12.82
CA ALA A 51 -8.43 -14.74 12.37
C ALA A 51 -7.27 -14.97 13.34
N ARG A 52 -6.13 -15.31 12.77
CA ARG A 52 -4.81 -15.31 13.42
C ARG A 52 -4.01 -14.17 12.81
N VAL A 53 -3.99 -13.06 13.53
CA VAL A 53 -3.35 -11.81 13.08
C VAL A 53 -1.87 -11.82 13.41
N LEU A 54 -1.02 -11.60 12.42
CA LEU A 54 0.40 -11.32 12.62
C LEU A 54 0.65 -9.82 12.50
N VAL A 55 0.99 -9.18 13.61
CA VAL A 55 1.35 -7.75 13.67
C VAL A 55 2.86 -7.61 13.52
N MET A 56 3.29 -7.02 12.40
CA MET A 56 4.69 -6.75 12.07
C MET A 56 5.07 -5.36 12.59
N THR A 57 5.94 -5.31 13.60
CA THR A 57 6.34 -4.06 14.27
C THR A 57 7.68 -3.50 13.76
N VAL A 58 8.19 -4.03 12.67
CA VAL A 58 9.51 -3.71 12.09
C VAL A 58 9.74 -2.22 11.83
N ALA A 59 8.67 -1.47 11.56
CA ALA A 59 8.78 -0.04 11.27
C ALA A 59 9.09 0.83 12.49
N THR A 60 8.71 0.39 13.69
CA THR A 60 8.80 1.21 14.91
C THR A 60 10.08 0.95 15.72
N GLU A 61 10.52 1.96 16.46
CA GLU A 61 11.57 1.84 17.47
C GLU A 61 11.04 1.32 18.82
N LEU A 62 9.70 1.27 18.99
CA LEU A 62 9.00 0.80 20.18
C LEU A 62 8.18 -0.47 19.87
N PRO A 63 8.80 -1.59 19.44
CA PRO A 63 8.07 -2.75 18.91
C PRO A 63 7.17 -3.44 19.94
N ILE A 64 7.55 -3.42 21.21
CA ILE A 64 6.77 -4.04 22.28
C ILE A 64 5.52 -3.20 22.56
N GLU A 65 5.66 -1.90 22.77
CA GLU A 65 4.57 -0.99 23.11
C GLU A 65 3.53 -0.95 21.97
N VAL A 66 3.97 -0.60 20.75
CA VAL A 66 3.10 -0.53 19.58
C VAL A 66 2.47 -1.90 19.28
N GLY A 67 3.23 -2.98 19.46
CA GLY A 67 2.73 -4.33 19.26
C GLY A 67 1.61 -4.69 20.23
N MET A 68 1.76 -4.35 21.49
CA MET A 68 0.75 -4.61 22.53
C MET A 68 -0.54 -3.84 22.29
N ASP A 69 -0.46 -2.58 21.84
CA ASP A 69 -1.65 -1.80 21.45
C ASP A 69 -2.48 -2.53 20.40
N TYR A 70 -1.84 -3.02 19.33
CA TYR A 70 -2.56 -3.77 18.29
C TYR A 70 -3.05 -5.15 18.76
N VAL A 71 -2.33 -5.81 19.66
CA VAL A 71 -2.80 -7.07 20.28
C VAL A 71 -4.09 -6.83 21.06
N GLU A 72 -4.15 -5.78 21.87
CA GLU A 72 -5.33 -5.43 22.65
C GLU A 72 -6.51 -5.09 21.74
N ILE A 73 -6.28 -4.26 20.73
CA ILE A 73 -7.31 -3.85 19.78
C ILE A 73 -7.87 -5.06 19.02
N PHE A 74 -7.04 -5.86 18.37
CA PHE A 74 -7.53 -7.00 17.59
C PHE A 74 -8.18 -8.08 18.44
N LYS A 75 -7.72 -8.30 19.67
CA LYS A 75 -8.42 -9.18 20.62
C LYS A 75 -9.77 -8.61 21.04
N HIS A 76 -9.85 -7.31 21.32
CA HIS A 76 -11.13 -6.63 21.62
C HIS A 76 -12.10 -6.74 20.43
N LEU A 77 -11.60 -6.66 19.20
CA LEU A 77 -12.39 -6.85 17.98
C LEU A 77 -12.79 -8.32 17.73
N GLY A 78 -12.29 -9.26 18.54
CA GLY A 78 -12.69 -10.67 18.53
C GLY A 78 -11.79 -11.61 17.73
N ALA A 79 -10.54 -11.23 17.42
CA ALA A 79 -9.58 -12.12 16.78
C ALA A 79 -9.24 -13.31 17.66
N LYS A 80 -9.14 -14.51 17.08
CA LYS A 80 -8.81 -15.76 17.77
C LYS A 80 -7.40 -15.75 18.36
N ASP A 81 -6.43 -15.29 17.58
CA ASP A 81 -5.03 -15.22 17.98
C ASP A 81 -4.40 -13.95 17.39
N VAL A 82 -3.60 -13.27 18.17
CA VAL A 82 -2.86 -12.07 17.73
C VAL A 82 -1.45 -12.19 18.24
N ARG A 83 -0.50 -12.22 17.32
CA ARG A 83 0.93 -12.32 17.61
C ARG A 83 1.66 -11.13 17.05
N THR A 84 2.63 -10.63 17.78
CA THR A 84 3.57 -9.61 17.32
C THR A 84 4.84 -10.26 16.82
N PHE A 85 5.43 -9.70 15.79
CA PHE A 85 6.72 -10.14 15.29
C PHE A 85 7.56 -8.92 14.88
N ASP A 86 8.70 -8.77 15.56
CA ASP A 86 9.71 -7.78 15.21
C ASP A 86 10.92 -8.45 14.56
N VAL A 87 11.57 -7.73 13.65
CA VAL A 87 12.78 -8.17 12.96
C VAL A 87 13.88 -7.16 13.16
N SER A 88 14.86 -7.53 13.98
CA SER A 88 16.00 -6.66 14.32
C SER A 88 17.16 -6.74 13.32
N SER A 89 17.21 -7.75 12.45
CA SER A 89 18.27 -7.94 11.46
C SER A 89 17.80 -8.75 10.26
N ARG A 90 18.50 -8.62 9.13
CA ARG A 90 18.26 -9.44 7.94
C ARG A 90 18.48 -10.94 8.18
N ASP A 91 19.43 -11.30 9.06
CA ASP A 91 19.66 -12.69 9.45
C ASP A 91 18.42 -13.26 10.18
N ALA A 92 17.83 -12.48 11.09
CA ALA A 92 16.57 -12.86 11.74
C ALA A 92 15.43 -13.04 10.73
N ALA A 93 15.34 -12.18 9.71
CA ALA A 93 14.35 -12.27 8.63
C ALA A 93 14.53 -13.51 7.73
N ASN A 94 15.71 -14.15 7.75
CA ASN A 94 16.01 -15.34 6.95
C ASN A 94 15.85 -16.66 7.73
N ARG A 95 15.47 -16.64 9.00
CA ARG A 95 15.28 -17.86 9.81
C ARG A 95 13.99 -18.59 9.45
N ASP A 96 13.99 -19.91 9.56
CA ASP A 96 12.78 -20.71 9.34
C ASP A 96 11.64 -20.33 10.29
N SER A 97 11.95 -20.04 11.56
CA SER A 97 10.96 -19.59 12.54
C SER A 97 10.26 -18.29 12.13
N ALA A 98 10.94 -17.36 11.47
CA ALA A 98 10.35 -16.12 10.96
C ALA A 98 9.34 -16.40 9.84
N VAL A 99 9.66 -17.32 8.95
CA VAL A 99 8.76 -17.78 7.86
C VAL A 99 7.52 -18.49 8.43
N GLU A 100 7.68 -19.27 9.49
CA GLU A 100 6.57 -19.99 10.15
C GLU A 100 5.53 -19.02 10.72
N PHE A 101 5.93 -17.90 11.34
CA PHE A 101 4.99 -16.86 11.78
C PHE A 101 4.07 -16.37 10.66
N VAL A 102 4.63 -16.12 9.47
CA VAL A 102 3.87 -15.70 8.29
C VAL A 102 2.94 -16.81 7.79
N ARG A 103 3.42 -18.06 7.80
CA ARG A 103 2.63 -19.22 7.34
C ARG A 103 1.44 -19.51 8.23
N ASP A 104 1.62 -19.39 9.54
CA ASP A 104 0.57 -19.65 10.54
C ASP A 104 -0.51 -18.58 10.55
N ALA A 105 -0.20 -17.34 10.19
CA ALA A 105 -1.14 -16.23 10.15
C ALA A 105 -2.22 -16.41 9.07
N THR A 106 -3.42 -15.92 9.31
CA THR A 106 -4.48 -15.79 8.30
C THR A 106 -4.48 -14.40 7.67
N CYS A 107 -3.91 -13.40 8.35
CA CYS A 107 -3.72 -12.04 7.84
C CYS A 107 -2.49 -11.41 8.50
N ILE A 108 -1.88 -10.43 7.82
CA ILE A 108 -0.64 -9.78 8.24
C ILE A 108 -0.88 -8.27 8.29
N PHE A 109 -0.45 -7.61 9.37
CA PHE A 109 -0.62 -6.18 9.58
C PHE A 109 0.70 -5.50 9.88
N PHE A 110 1.09 -4.50 9.08
CA PHE A 110 2.29 -3.68 9.31
C PHE A 110 1.94 -2.39 10.03
N THR A 111 2.63 -2.12 11.14
CA THR A 111 2.47 -0.89 11.91
C THR A 111 3.13 0.32 11.24
N GLY A 112 2.83 1.51 11.75
CA GLY A 112 3.54 2.74 11.38
C GLY A 112 4.95 2.82 11.95
N GLY A 113 5.70 3.83 11.48
CA GLY A 113 7.09 4.10 11.86
C GLY A 113 7.92 4.58 10.66
N ASP A 114 9.06 3.93 10.39
CA ASP A 114 9.96 4.21 9.26
C ASP A 114 9.82 3.13 8.17
N GLN A 115 9.34 3.51 6.99
CA GLN A 115 9.18 2.62 5.84
C GLN A 115 10.52 2.11 5.28
N LEU A 116 11.60 2.88 5.40
CA LEU A 116 12.94 2.43 5.01
C LEU A 116 13.44 1.30 5.92
N ARG A 117 13.07 1.32 7.20
CA ARG A 117 13.40 0.24 8.13
C ARG A 117 12.77 -1.07 7.68
N ILE A 118 11.51 -1.05 7.22
CA ILE A 118 10.83 -2.24 6.67
C ILE A 118 11.61 -2.77 5.47
N THR A 119 11.83 -1.94 4.45
CA THR A 119 12.46 -2.39 3.20
C THR A 119 13.92 -2.84 3.40
N LYS A 120 14.68 -2.15 4.26
CA LYS A 120 16.07 -2.52 4.60
C LYS A 120 16.17 -3.87 5.30
N LEU A 121 15.28 -4.17 6.22
CA LEU A 121 15.33 -5.39 7.03
C LEU A 121 14.66 -6.58 6.34
N LEU A 122 13.56 -6.35 5.61
CA LEU A 122 12.78 -7.43 5.02
C LEU A 122 13.06 -7.66 3.52
N GLY A 123 13.25 -6.59 2.73
CA GLY A 123 13.32 -6.68 1.26
C GLY A 123 14.35 -7.71 0.77
N GLY A 124 13.91 -8.65 -0.07
CA GLY A 124 14.71 -9.73 -0.63
C GLY A 124 15.10 -10.84 0.35
N THR A 125 14.47 -10.92 1.54
CA THR A 125 14.70 -11.99 2.52
C THR A 125 13.66 -13.11 2.38
N ARG A 126 13.83 -14.20 3.15
CA ARG A 126 12.88 -15.32 3.14
C ARG A 126 11.51 -14.94 3.71
N ILE A 127 11.45 -14.01 4.68
CA ILE A 127 10.18 -13.53 5.20
C ILE A 127 9.45 -12.67 4.17
N ASP A 128 10.15 -11.87 3.39
CA ASP A 128 9.58 -11.10 2.28
C ASP A 128 8.93 -12.04 1.26
N ALA A 129 9.66 -13.05 0.79
CA ALA A 129 9.11 -14.07 -0.10
C ALA A 129 7.88 -14.77 0.51
N ALA A 130 7.91 -15.09 1.80
CA ALA A 130 6.78 -15.73 2.50
C ALA A 130 5.54 -14.82 2.57
N ILE A 131 5.72 -13.49 2.73
CA ILE A 131 4.61 -12.52 2.74
C ILE A 131 4.00 -12.41 1.34
N HIS A 132 4.82 -12.35 0.29
CA HIS A 132 4.34 -12.41 -1.09
C HIS A 132 3.56 -13.70 -1.39
N ASP A 133 4.06 -14.85 -0.91
CA ASP A 133 3.37 -16.14 -1.04
C ASP A 133 2.04 -16.13 -0.27
N ALA A 134 2.00 -15.57 0.94
CA ALA A 134 0.78 -15.43 1.74
C ALA A 134 -0.27 -14.58 1.01
N LEU A 135 0.14 -13.45 0.43
CA LEU A 135 -0.73 -12.60 -0.37
C LEU A 135 -1.25 -13.36 -1.62
N ARG A 136 -0.36 -14.08 -2.31
CA ARG A 136 -0.71 -14.87 -3.52
C ARG A 136 -1.74 -15.96 -3.24
N VAL A 137 -1.75 -16.56 -2.04
CA VAL A 137 -2.74 -17.55 -1.64
C VAL A 137 -3.99 -16.95 -0.98
N GLY A 138 -4.20 -15.66 -1.11
CA GLY A 138 -5.42 -14.98 -0.71
C GLY A 138 -5.44 -14.39 0.72
N LYS A 139 -4.32 -14.41 1.47
CA LYS A 139 -4.28 -13.82 2.80
C LYS A 139 -4.24 -12.28 2.71
N PRO A 140 -5.09 -11.56 3.48
CA PRO A 140 -5.05 -10.10 3.53
C PRO A 140 -3.73 -9.55 4.10
N LEU A 141 -3.26 -8.47 3.50
CA LEU A 141 -2.14 -7.68 3.98
C LEU A 141 -2.61 -6.27 4.30
N GLY A 142 -2.53 -5.87 5.56
CA GLY A 142 -2.85 -4.53 6.03
C GLY A 142 -1.59 -3.76 6.41
N GLY A 143 -1.64 -2.44 6.32
CA GLY A 143 -0.58 -1.58 6.82
C GLY A 143 -1.01 -0.14 6.96
N THR A 144 -0.50 0.50 8.00
CA THR A 144 -0.82 1.89 8.34
C THR A 144 0.41 2.78 8.23
N SER A 145 0.27 4.00 7.72
CA SER A 145 1.33 5.00 7.64
C SER A 145 2.57 4.44 6.90
N ALA A 146 3.69 4.22 7.58
CA ALA A 146 4.89 3.60 6.99
C ALA A 146 4.61 2.21 6.41
N GLY A 147 3.77 1.41 7.11
CA GLY A 147 3.31 0.10 6.64
C GLY A 147 2.42 0.17 5.40
N ALA A 148 1.79 1.32 5.11
CA ALA A 148 1.08 1.58 3.87
C ALA A 148 2.03 2.01 2.75
N SER A 149 2.93 2.97 3.03
CA SER A 149 3.86 3.53 2.03
C SER A 149 4.75 2.46 1.40
N MET A 150 5.23 1.50 2.19
CA MET A 150 6.12 0.44 1.70
C MET A 150 5.44 -0.54 0.72
N MET A 151 4.11 -0.54 0.62
CA MET A 151 3.38 -1.49 -0.24
C MET A 151 3.56 -1.22 -1.73
N SER A 152 3.88 0.01 -2.13
CA SER A 152 4.16 0.35 -3.53
C SER A 152 5.50 -0.22 -4.02
N SER A 153 5.67 -0.33 -5.33
CA SER A 153 6.95 -0.71 -5.94
C SER A 153 8.00 0.39 -5.83
N THR A 154 7.55 1.65 -5.92
CA THR A 154 8.37 2.84 -5.65
C THR A 154 7.65 3.66 -4.60
N MET A 155 8.28 3.86 -3.44
CA MET A 155 7.67 4.54 -2.30
C MET A 155 8.27 5.92 -2.07
N ILE A 156 7.45 6.84 -1.53
CA ILE A 156 7.93 8.09 -0.96
C ILE A 156 8.57 7.78 0.39
N VAL A 157 9.84 8.13 0.55
CA VAL A 157 10.59 8.00 1.81
C VAL A 157 10.27 9.17 2.72
N ASP A 158 10.55 10.36 2.22
CA ASP A 158 10.28 11.63 2.86
C ASP A 158 10.04 12.72 1.81
N GLY A 159 9.79 13.94 2.24
CA GLY A 159 9.59 15.07 1.37
C GLY A 159 8.89 16.22 2.06
N GLU A 160 9.04 17.42 1.49
CA GLU A 160 8.42 18.63 2.01
C GLU A 160 6.89 18.56 1.85
N SER A 161 6.19 19.14 2.81
CA SER A 161 4.74 19.33 2.80
C SER A 161 4.40 20.81 2.50
N GLU A 162 3.16 21.08 2.13
CA GLU A 162 2.65 22.44 1.90
C GLU A 162 3.47 23.27 0.90
N THR A 163 3.96 22.62 -0.17
CA THR A 163 4.84 23.25 -1.16
C THR A 163 4.33 23.01 -2.59
N ASN A 164 4.80 23.85 -3.51
CA ASN A 164 4.59 23.64 -4.94
C ASN A 164 5.37 22.39 -5.43
N PRO A 165 4.88 21.69 -6.45
CA PRO A 165 5.60 20.59 -7.06
C PRO A 165 6.97 21.03 -7.57
N ARG A 166 8.04 20.28 -7.17
CA ARG A 166 9.44 20.46 -7.59
C ARG A 166 10.11 19.09 -7.62
N ILE A 167 11.19 18.93 -8.38
CA ILE A 167 11.93 17.66 -8.44
C ILE A 167 12.48 17.29 -7.08
N GLY A 168 13.12 18.23 -6.39
CA GLY A 168 13.82 18.01 -5.12
C GLY A 168 12.93 17.91 -3.88
N VAL A 169 11.61 18.01 -4.02
CA VAL A 169 10.66 18.04 -2.90
C VAL A 169 10.36 16.65 -2.33
N VAL A 170 10.70 15.58 -3.04
CA VAL A 170 10.38 14.21 -2.67
C VAL A 170 11.58 13.29 -2.88
N ASN A 171 11.87 12.47 -1.87
CA ASN A 171 12.83 11.39 -1.95
C ASN A 171 12.09 10.06 -2.13
N MET A 172 12.49 9.31 -3.16
CA MET A 172 11.88 8.04 -3.53
C MET A 172 12.86 6.88 -3.32
N ALA A 173 12.33 5.71 -2.96
CA ALA A 173 13.10 4.47 -2.86
C ALA A 173 12.24 3.27 -3.29
N PRO A 174 12.85 2.10 -3.58
CA PRO A 174 12.11 0.86 -3.78
C PRO A 174 11.28 0.51 -2.54
N GLY A 175 10.01 0.12 -2.77
CA GLY A 175 9.13 -0.45 -1.75
C GLY A 175 9.17 -1.98 -1.75
N MET A 176 8.11 -2.61 -1.23
CA MET A 176 7.98 -4.07 -1.13
C MET A 176 7.16 -4.70 -2.27
N GLU A 177 6.73 -3.90 -3.25
CA GLU A 177 6.09 -4.36 -4.49
C GLU A 177 4.76 -5.14 -4.32
N PHE A 178 4.00 -4.87 -3.24
CA PHE A 178 2.67 -5.48 -3.06
C PHE A 178 1.60 -4.83 -3.94
N LEU A 179 1.75 -3.54 -4.26
CA LEU A 179 0.90 -2.79 -5.18
C LEU A 179 1.74 -2.21 -6.32
N GLU A 180 1.58 -2.75 -7.52
CA GLU A 180 2.22 -2.24 -8.73
C GLU A 180 1.47 -1.04 -9.32
N GLY A 181 2.21 -0.14 -9.98
CA GLY A 181 1.62 0.96 -10.76
C GLY A 181 1.04 2.11 -9.93
N ALA A 182 1.32 2.15 -8.62
CA ALA A 182 0.91 3.23 -7.75
C ALA A 182 2.04 3.69 -6.82
N VAL A 183 2.03 4.98 -6.47
CA VAL A 183 2.81 5.60 -5.40
C VAL A 183 1.85 5.98 -4.29
N ILE A 184 2.14 5.57 -3.06
CA ILE A 184 1.28 5.81 -1.90
C ILE A 184 1.85 6.93 -1.05
N ASP A 185 1.02 7.93 -0.72
CA ASP A 185 1.28 8.95 0.28
C ASP A 185 0.21 8.91 1.38
N GLN A 186 0.61 9.03 2.62
CA GLN A 186 -0.24 8.85 3.80
C GLN A 186 -0.31 10.15 4.64
N HIS A 187 -1.23 10.24 5.61
CA HIS A 187 -1.54 11.48 6.35
C HIS A 187 -1.72 12.68 5.39
N PHE A 188 -2.46 12.45 4.29
CA PHE A 188 -2.31 13.23 3.08
C PHE A 188 -2.82 14.66 3.22
N ALA A 189 -4.12 14.86 3.42
CA ALA A 189 -4.69 16.19 3.59
C ALA A 189 -4.20 16.84 4.89
N GLN A 190 -4.05 16.05 5.97
CA GLN A 190 -3.62 16.52 7.28
C GLN A 190 -2.24 17.17 7.28
N ARG A 191 -1.39 16.78 6.33
CA ARG A 191 -0.03 17.32 6.19
C ARG A 191 0.20 18.09 4.89
N GLY A 192 -0.87 18.44 4.14
CA GLY A 192 -0.77 19.25 2.92
C GLY A 192 0.13 18.66 1.83
N ARG A 193 0.05 17.34 1.58
CA ARG A 193 1.04 16.59 0.80
C ARG A 193 0.80 16.54 -0.71
N LEU A 194 -0.18 17.28 -1.22
CA LEU A 194 -0.51 17.26 -2.65
C LEU A 194 0.68 17.60 -3.55
N GLY A 195 1.45 18.64 -3.20
CA GLY A 195 2.60 19.08 -4.00
C GLY A 195 3.66 17.98 -4.16
N ARG A 196 3.98 17.27 -3.06
CA ARG A 196 4.97 16.18 -3.13
C ARG A 196 4.47 14.96 -3.87
N LEU A 197 3.18 14.59 -3.74
CA LEU A 197 2.61 13.48 -4.50
C LEU A 197 2.59 13.79 -6.00
N VAL A 198 2.22 15.01 -6.38
CA VAL A 198 2.29 15.48 -7.77
C VAL A 198 3.73 15.45 -8.29
N SER A 199 4.72 15.83 -7.48
CA SER A 199 6.14 15.74 -7.83
C SER A 199 6.61 14.30 -8.05
N ALA A 200 6.17 13.38 -7.21
CA ALA A 200 6.46 11.95 -7.36
C ALA A 200 5.87 11.39 -8.66
N VAL A 201 4.60 11.69 -8.93
CA VAL A 201 3.91 11.21 -10.14
C VAL A 201 4.45 11.88 -11.42
N ALA A 202 4.92 13.13 -11.35
CA ALA A 202 5.57 13.79 -12.48
C ALA A 202 6.85 13.07 -12.93
N GLN A 203 7.61 12.53 -11.96
CA GLN A 203 8.81 11.74 -12.25
C GLN A 203 8.50 10.31 -12.73
N TYR A 204 7.32 9.77 -12.38
CA TYR A 204 6.86 8.44 -12.74
C TYR A 204 5.43 8.48 -13.31
N PRO A 205 5.19 9.11 -14.48
CA PRO A 205 3.84 9.42 -14.98
C PRO A 205 3.00 8.19 -15.35
N HIS A 206 3.61 7.03 -15.45
CA HIS A 206 2.91 5.76 -15.62
C HIS A 206 2.30 5.22 -14.32
N HIS A 207 2.72 5.72 -13.15
CA HIS A 207 2.13 5.40 -11.86
C HIS A 207 0.95 6.32 -11.53
N LEU A 208 -0.01 5.81 -10.76
CA LEU A 208 -1.02 6.60 -10.09
C LEU A 208 -0.47 7.08 -8.74
N GLY A 209 -0.77 8.30 -8.35
CA GLY A 209 -0.54 8.78 -6.99
C GLY A 209 -1.77 8.53 -6.13
N LEU A 210 -1.61 7.87 -4.99
CA LEU A 210 -2.67 7.62 -4.01
C LEU A 210 -2.36 8.39 -2.73
N GLY A 211 -3.01 9.54 -2.54
CA GLY A 211 -2.94 10.31 -1.29
C GLY A 211 -4.07 9.89 -0.36
N ILE A 212 -3.73 9.27 0.77
CA ILE A 212 -4.70 8.66 1.69
C ILE A 212 -4.75 9.47 2.98
N ASP A 213 -5.92 9.97 3.35
CA ASP A 213 -6.14 10.73 4.57
C ASP A 213 -6.06 9.87 5.83
N GLU A 214 -5.88 10.51 7.00
CA GLU A 214 -5.97 9.83 8.29
C GLU A 214 -7.35 9.19 8.49
N ASP A 215 -7.41 8.10 9.26
CA ASP A 215 -8.60 7.28 9.50
C ASP A 215 -9.35 6.91 8.19
N THR A 216 -8.58 6.68 7.14
CA THR A 216 -9.08 6.32 5.81
C THR A 216 -8.20 5.22 5.22
N ALA A 217 -8.82 4.31 4.49
CA ALA A 217 -8.13 3.20 3.85
C ALA A 217 -8.58 2.99 2.41
N VAL A 218 -7.65 2.50 1.61
CA VAL A 218 -7.90 1.89 0.30
C VAL A 218 -7.90 0.38 0.49
N ILE A 219 -8.98 -0.29 0.11
CA ILE A 219 -9.07 -1.75 0.10
C ILE A 219 -8.99 -2.22 -1.35
N VAL A 220 -7.84 -2.80 -1.70
CA VAL A 220 -7.56 -3.26 -3.07
C VAL A 220 -7.94 -4.73 -3.21
N GLU A 221 -8.78 -5.05 -4.18
CA GLU A 221 -9.16 -6.40 -4.58
C GLU A 221 -8.92 -6.53 -6.10
N GLY A 222 -7.88 -7.25 -6.50
CA GLY A 222 -7.45 -7.34 -7.90
C GLY A 222 -7.06 -5.98 -8.49
N ARG A 223 -7.75 -5.54 -9.54
CA ARG A 223 -7.49 -4.25 -10.20
C ARG A 223 -8.34 -3.08 -9.70
N HIS A 224 -9.16 -3.30 -8.71
CA HIS A 224 -10.06 -2.28 -8.18
C HIS A 224 -9.75 -2.00 -6.73
N PHE A 225 -10.05 -0.79 -6.30
CA PHE A 225 -10.11 -0.51 -4.88
C PHE A 225 -11.41 0.21 -4.51
N ARG A 226 -11.77 0.10 -3.24
CA ARG A 226 -12.78 0.93 -2.59
C ARG A 226 -12.18 1.73 -1.45
N VAL A 227 -12.81 2.85 -1.15
CA VAL A 227 -12.46 3.69 -0.01
C VAL A 227 -13.31 3.32 1.19
N LEU A 228 -12.70 3.30 2.37
CA LEU A 228 -13.34 3.06 3.66
C LEU A 228 -12.75 3.99 4.71
N GLY A 229 -13.56 4.76 5.45
CA GLY A 229 -13.07 5.61 6.54
C GLY A 229 -13.73 6.98 6.58
N LYS A 230 -13.12 7.93 7.33
CA LYS A 230 -13.69 9.26 7.58
C LYS A 230 -13.28 10.33 6.58
N GLY A 231 -12.08 10.22 6.03
CA GLY A 231 -11.54 11.18 5.07
C GLY A 231 -11.79 10.74 3.62
N ALA A 232 -10.87 11.13 2.75
CA ALA A 232 -10.92 10.81 1.33
C ALA A 232 -9.59 10.23 0.83
N VAL A 233 -9.64 9.69 -0.37
CA VAL A 233 -8.47 9.30 -1.14
C VAL A 233 -8.36 10.22 -2.35
N SER A 234 -7.23 10.89 -2.48
CA SER A 234 -6.88 11.67 -3.67
C SER A 234 -6.12 10.80 -4.65
N VAL A 235 -6.68 10.59 -5.85
CA VAL A 235 -6.01 9.87 -6.94
C VAL A 235 -5.46 10.87 -7.93
N VAL A 236 -4.13 10.92 -8.07
CA VAL A 236 -3.41 11.77 -9.02
C VAL A 236 -2.98 10.94 -10.22
N ASP A 237 -3.48 11.27 -11.41
CA ASP A 237 -3.15 10.60 -12.67
C ASP A 237 -2.47 11.56 -13.64
N ALA A 238 -1.17 11.35 -13.88
CA ALA A 238 -0.36 12.07 -14.84
C ALA A 238 -0.23 11.34 -16.20
N GLY A 239 -0.93 10.22 -16.39
CA GLY A 239 -0.82 9.42 -17.63
C GLY A 239 -1.31 10.14 -18.90
N ALA A 240 -2.04 11.26 -18.75
CA ALA A 240 -2.53 12.09 -19.84
C ALA A 240 -1.90 13.50 -19.85
N LEU A 241 -0.70 13.66 -19.28
CA LEU A 241 0.03 14.93 -19.31
C LEU A 241 0.15 15.48 -20.74
N THR A 242 -0.25 16.74 -20.92
CA THR A 242 -0.14 17.46 -22.20
C THR A 242 1.11 18.34 -22.25
N HIS A 243 1.64 18.72 -21.08
CA HIS A 243 2.87 19.48 -20.96
C HIS A 243 3.55 19.24 -19.63
N SER A 244 4.88 19.15 -19.63
CA SER A 244 5.75 19.13 -18.46
C SER A 244 7.04 19.87 -18.79
N ASN A 245 7.58 20.61 -17.81
CA ASN A 245 8.92 21.21 -17.92
C ASN A 245 10.00 20.42 -17.14
N LEU A 246 9.71 19.17 -16.74
CA LEU A 246 10.57 18.34 -15.89
C LEU A 246 12.02 18.26 -16.37
N ASP A 247 12.21 18.14 -17.70
CA ASP A 247 13.54 17.99 -18.32
C ASP A 247 14.32 19.32 -18.47
N SER A 248 13.71 20.46 -18.16
CA SER A 248 14.25 21.80 -18.42
C SER A 248 14.44 22.67 -17.18
N VAL A 249 14.01 22.20 -16.00
CA VAL A 249 14.09 22.98 -14.75
C VAL A 249 15.09 22.39 -13.78
N GLY A 250 15.65 23.25 -12.92
CA GLY A 250 16.51 22.84 -11.81
C GLY A 250 15.70 22.17 -10.69
N THR A 251 16.42 21.46 -9.84
CA THR A 251 15.83 20.64 -8.75
C THR A 251 14.88 21.42 -7.81
N ASN A 252 15.17 22.71 -7.59
CA ASN A 252 14.40 23.57 -6.68
C ASN A 252 13.40 24.49 -7.41
N GLU A 253 13.29 24.40 -8.73
CA GLU A 253 12.35 25.18 -9.50
C GLU A 253 10.99 24.51 -9.57
N SER A 254 9.93 25.32 -9.65
CA SER A 254 8.55 24.82 -9.72
C SER A 254 8.28 24.08 -11.03
N LEU A 255 7.62 22.93 -10.92
CA LEU A 255 7.17 22.18 -12.08
C LEU A 255 5.92 22.83 -12.70
N ALA A 256 5.95 22.97 -14.04
CA ALA A 256 4.75 23.21 -14.82
C ALA A 256 4.21 21.87 -15.32
N LEU A 257 3.01 21.53 -14.91
CA LEU A 257 2.36 20.25 -15.23
C LEU A 257 0.93 20.52 -15.70
N CYS A 258 0.62 20.18 -16.93
CA CYS A 258 -0.71 20.41 -17.51
C CYS A 258 -1.35 19.07 -17.91
N GLY A 259 -2.67 18.94 -17.67
CA GLY A 259 -3.42 17.73 -18.02
C GLY A 259 -3.37 16.62 -16.96
N ILE A 260 -2.98 16.93 -15.70
CA ILE A 260 -3.14 16.01 -14.58
C ILE A 260 -4.63 15.86 -14.26
N LYS A 261 -5.07 14.61 -14.08
CA LYS A 261 -6.40 14.31 -13.52
C LYS A 261 -6.30 14.11 -12.03
N LEU A 262 -7.22 14.71 -11.29
CA LEU A 262 -7.37 14.53 -9.85
C LEU A 262 -8.77 14.01 -9.56
N HIS A 263 -8.86 12.89 -8.82
CA HIS A 263 -10.10 12.40 -8.26
C HIS A 263 -10.01 12.46 -6.73
N ILE A 264 -11.09 12.87 -6.07
CA ILE A 264 -11.21 12.87 -4.62
C ILE A 264 -12.37 11.95 -4.27
N LEU A 265 -12.06 10.84 -3.62
CA LEU A 265 -12.95 9.70 -3.42
C LEU A 265 -13.19 9.48 -1.92
N PRO A 266 -14.37 9.82 -1.38
CA PRO A 266 -14.73 9.52 0.00
C PRO A 266 -15.17 8.04 0.18
N ASP A 267 -15.56 7.69 1.41
CA ASP A 267 -16.14 6.37 1.74
C ASP A 267 -17.28 5.98 0.79
N GLY A 268 -17.31 4.72 0.37
CA GLY A 268 -18.31 4.18 -0.56
C GLY A 268 -17.96 4.36 -2.04
N TYR A 269 -16.95 5.15 -2.37
CA TYR A 269 -16.41 5.27 -3.73
C TYR A 269 -15.30 4.25 -3.98
N GLY A 270 -14.93 4.07 -5.25
CA GLY A 270 -13.84 3.21 -5.65
C GLY A 270 -13.15 3.69 -6.91
N PHE A 271 -12.21 2.88 -7.39
CA PHE A 271 -11.44 3.19 -8.59
C PHE A 271 -10.95 1.92 -9.29
N ASP A 272 -11.01 1.90 -10.62
CA ASP A 272 -10.35 0.89 -11.45
C ASP A 272 -8.93 1.37 -11.78
N LEU A 273 -7.93 0.72 -11.19
CA LEU A 273 -6.51 1.05 -11.35
C LEU A 273 -6.02 0.88 -12.80
N ARG A 274 -6.61 -0.06 -13.55
CA ARG A 274 -6.23 -0.33 -14.92
C ARG A 274 -6.93 0.59 -15.92
N ALA A 275 -8.24 0.77 -15.76
CA ALA A 275 -9.03 1.68 -16.61
C ALA A 275 -8.78 3.16 -16.26
N ARG A 276 -8.18 3.44 -15.06
CA ARG A 276 -7.97 4.79 -14.52
C ARG A 276 -9.27 5.59 -14.42
N MET A 277 -10.29 4.95 -13.87
CA MET A 277 -11.65 5.50 -13.78
C MET A 277 -12.22 5.36 -12.36
N ALA A 278 -12.87 6.42 -11.91
CA ALA A 278 -13.59 6.40 -10.64
C ALA A 278 -14.85 5.53 -10.72
N ILE A 279 -15.17 4.85 -9.63
CA ILE A 279 -16.39 4.09 -9.38
C ILE A 279 -17.19 4.90 -8.37
N THR A 280 -18.30 5.49 -8.79
CA THR A 280 -19.07 6.47 -8.00
C THR A 280 -20.02 5.84 -6.98
N ASP A 281 -20.37 4.56 -7.15
CA ASP A 281 -21.08 3.74 -6.17
C ASP A 281 -20.48 2.33 -6.19
N TRP A 282 -19.72 2.02 -5.14
CA TRP A 282 -19.04 0.73 -5.04
C TRP A 282 -20.01 -0.45 -4.90
N ASN A 283 -21.08 -0.27 -4.14
CA ASN A 283 -22.02 -1.37 -3.85
C ASN A 283 -22.82 -1.74 -5.08
N GLU A 284 -23.30 -0.75 -5.84
CA GLU A 284 -23.98 -0.95 -7.10
C GLU A 284 -23.06 -1.60 -8.13
N TRP A 285 -21.85 -1.07 -8.27
CA TRP A 285 -20.83 -1.58 -9.19
C TRP A 285 -20.48 -3.05 -8.89
N LYS A 286 -20.20 -3.38 -7.62
CA LYS A 286 -19.88 -4.76 -7.19
C LYS A 286 -21.04 -5.71 -7.45
N GLY A 287 -22.29 -5.29 -7.21
CA GLY A 287 -23.49 -6.06 -7.49
C GLY A 287 -23.65 -6.40 -8.97
N ASN A 288 -23.35 -5.46 -9.86
CA ASN A 288 -23.41 -5.63 -11.31
C ASN A 288 -22.26 -6.48 -11.83
N HIS A 289 -21.03 -6.26 -11.35
CA HIS A 289 -19.84 -7.00 -11.76
C HIS A 289 -19.92 -8.49 -11.39
N ASN A 290 -20.43 -8.83 -10.21
CA ASN A 290 -20.66 -10.23 -9.82
C ASN A 290 -21.69 -10.94 -10.71
N LYS A 291 -22.71 -10.24 -11.22
CA LYS A 291 -23.70 -10.81 -12.15
C LYS A 291 -23.13 -11.12 -13.53
N GLU A 292 -22.10 -10.36 -13.97
CA GLU A 292 -21.42 -10.60 -15.25
C GLU A 292 -20.49 -11.81 -15.18
N LEU A 293 -19.83 -12.06 -14.02
CA LEU A 293 -18.95 -13.20 -13.81
C LEU A 293 -19.70 -14.54 -13.66
N THR A 294 -21.00 -14.50 -13.39
CA THR A 294 -21.86 -15.69 -13.22
C THR A 294 -22.67 -16.06 -14.47
N LYS A 295 -22.50 -15.34 -15.56
CA LYS A 295 -23.07 -15.63 -16.89
C LYS A 295 -22.01 -16.24 -17.81
#